data_48d9311d923fb59075a5aefe1a83b58d
#
_entry.id   48d9311d923fb59075a5aefe1a83b58d
#
_cell.length_a   1.000
_cell.length_b   1.000
_cell.length_c   1.000
_cell.angle_alpha   90.00
_cell.angle_beta   90.00
_cell.angle_gamma   90.00
#
_symmetry.space_group_name_H-M   'P 1'
#
loop_
_entity.id
_entity.type
_entity.pdbx_description
1 polymer ?
#
loop_
_entity_poly.entity_id
_entity_poly.type
_entity_poly.pdbx_seq_one_letter_code
_entity_poly.pdbx_strand_id
1 'polypeptide(L)'
;MEKLYQYLPEELVTFILVTVFSLLIGLSLRRISLKREGETTLFGTDRTFTFIGILGYLLYILDPVDYRLFMGGGAVLGVLLALNYYVKQAQFHVFGVTTIVIALITYCIAPIVATQPSWFYVMVIVTVLLFTELKHTFTELAQRMKNDEMITLAKFLAISGIILPMLPNENLIPDVNLTPYGIWLATVVVSGISYLSYLLKRYVFRESGILVSGIVGGLYSSTATISVLARKSRKASPQEAPEYVAAMLLAVSMMFLRLSLIHISE
;
A
#
# COMPACT_ATOMS: atom_id res chain seq x y z
N MET A 1 -22.07 -9.43 11.15
CA MET A 1 -22.53 -10.13 9.94
C MET A 1 -23.38 -11.35 10.28
N GLU A 2 -23.01 -12.20 11.24
CA GLU A 2 -23.84 -13.34 11.67
C GLU A 2 -25.32 -12.99 12.00
N LYS A 3 -25.58 -11.84 12.57
CA LYS A 3 -26.97 -11.38 12.85
C LYS A 3 -27.78 -11.04 11.59
N LEU A 4 -27.14 -10.74 10.46
CA LEU A 4 -27.83 -10.41 9.21
C LEU A 4 -28.34 -11.68 8.50
N TYR A 5 -27.59 -12.77 8.57
CA TYR A 5 -27.96 -14.07 8.02
C TYR A 5 -29.13 -14.72 8.77
N GLN A 6 -29.48 -14.22 9.94
CA GLN A 6 -30.61 -14.72 10.75
C GLN A 6 -31.99 -14.29 10.19
N TYR A 7 -32.03 -13.24 9.32
CA TYR A 7 -33.26 -12.65 8.80
C TYR A 7 -33.36 -12.66 7.26
N LEU A 8 -32.25 -12.89 6.54
CA LEU A 8 -32.20 -12.84 5.07
C LEU A 8 -31.53 -14.12 4.53
N PRO A 9 -32.01 -14.66 3.37
CA PRO A 9 -31.32 -15.75 2.69
C PRO A 9 -29.86 -15.39 2.37
N GLU A 10 -28.96 -16.34 2.55
CA GLU A 10 -27.52 -16.14 2.36
C GLU A 10 -27.20 -15.69 0.93
N GLU A 11 -27.93 -16.24 -0.05
CA GLU A 11 -27.79 -15.90 -1.46
C GLU A 11 -28.15 -14.43 -1.73
N LEU A 12 -29.18 -13.91 -1.05
CA LEU A 12 -29.58 -12.51 -1.19
C LEU A 12 -28.50 -11.57 -0.62
N VAL A 13 -27.95 -11.90 0.55
CA VAL A 13 -26.89 -11.10 1.16
C VAL A 13 -25.66 -11.09 0.28
N THR A 14 -25.25 -12.24 -0.23
CA THR A 14 -24.10 -12.38 -1.14
C THR A 14 -24.32 -11.61 -2.43
N PHE A 15 -25.51 -11.69 -3.04
CA PHE A 15 -25.87 -10.91 -4.23
C PHE A 15 -25.75 -9.40 -3.99
N ILE A 16 -26.28 -8.91 -2.87
CA ILE A 16 -26.22 -7.49 -2.52
C ILE A 16 -24.75 -7.06 -2.31
N LEU A 17 -23.96 -7.84 -1.57
CA LEU A 17 -22.55 -7.53 -1.34
C LEU A 17 -21.76 -7.47 -2.65
N VAL A 18 -21.90 -8.48 -3.51
CA VAL A 18 -21.23 -8.51 -4.83
C VAL A 18 -21.63 -7.30 -5.67
N THR A 19 -22.94 -6.97 -5.71
CA THR A 19 -23.45 -5.82 -6.46
C THR A 19 -22.87 -4.50 -5.93
N VAL A 20 -22.90 -4.29 -4.60
CA VAL A 20 -22.39 -3.07 -3.98
C VAL A 20 -20.88 -2.93 -4.18
N PHE A 21 -20.09 -4.00 -3.96
CA PHE A 21 -18.65 -3.96 -4.13
C PHE A 21 -18.24 -3.71 -5.59
N SER A 22 -18.91 -4.37 -6.54
CA SER A 22 -18.66 -4.16 -7.96
C SER A 22 -19.02 -2.74 -8.41
N LEU A 23 -20.10 -2.17 -7.86
CA LEU A 23 -20.49 -0.78 -8.10
C LEU A 23 -19.45 0.19 -7.54
N LEU A 24 -18.96 -0.03 -6.31
CA LEU A 24 -17.93 0.82 -5.70
C LEU A 24 -16.63 0.83 -6.52
N ILE A 25 -16.19 -0.33 -7.01
CA ILE A 25 -15.02 -0.43 -7.89
C ILE A 25 -15.28 0.35 -9.19
N GLY A 26 -16.44 0.17 -9.81
CA GLY A 26 -16.80 0.89 -11.04
C GLY A 26 -16.85 2.41 -10.84
N LEU A 27 -17.41 2.89 -9.73
CA LEU A 27 -17.46 4.32 -9.40
C LEU A 27 -16.06 4.91 -9.17
N SER A 28 -15.17 4.17 -8.48
CA SER A 28 -13.78 4.61 -8.27
C SER A 28 -13.06 4.78 -9.61
N LEU A 29 -13.18 3.82 -10.51
CA LEU A 29 -12.58 3.91 -11.85
C LEU A 29 -13.15 5.08 -12.67
N ARG A 30 -14.46 5.30 -12.61
CA ARG A 30 -15.12 6.42 -13.31
C ARG A 30 -14.63 7.76 -12.80
N ARG A 31 -14.50 7.93 -11.49
CA ARG A 31 -14.02 9.18 -10.87
C ARG A 31 -12.63 9.57 -11.38
N ILE A 32 -11.73 8.61 -11.50
CA ILE A 32 -10.38 8.84 -12.00
C ILE A 32 -10.39 9.25 -13.47
N SER A 33 -11.26 8.64 -14.25
CA SER A 33 -11.39 8.94 -15.67
C SER A 33 -11.95 10.34 -15.93
N LEU A 34 -12.92 10.77 -15.14
CA LEU A 34 -13.48 12.13 -15.25
C LEU A 34 -12.46 13.23 -14.94
N LYS A 35 -11.41 12.92 -14.15
CA LYS A 35 -10.30 13.84 -13.88
C LYS A 35 -9.31 13.97 -15.03
N ARG A 36 -9.37 13.10 -16.03
CA ARG A 36 -8.54 13.16 -17.24
C ARG A 36 -9.35 13.76 -18.37
N GLU A 37 -9.33 15.08 -18.49
CA GLU A 37 -9.92 15.80 -19.62
C GLU A 37 -9.30 15.29 -20.94
N GLY A 38 -10.11 14.63 -21.78
CA GLY A 38 -9.75 14.22 -23.14
C GLY A 38 -9.74 12.72 -23.43
N GLU A 39 -9.77 11.82 -22.45
CA GLU A 39 -9.86 10.38 -22.73
C GLU A 39 -11.32 9.90 -22.79
N THR A 40 -11.93 9.98 -23.97
CA THR A 40 -13.32 9.56 -24.24
C THR A 40 -13.52 8.03 -24.32
N THR A 41 -12.47 7.24 -24.14
CA THR A 41 -12.50 5.78 -24.37
C THR A 41 -12.30 4.97 -23.12
N LEU A 42 -13.25 5.05 -22.19
CA LEU A 42 -13.30 4.13 -21.07
C LEU A 42 -13.84 2.78 -21.48
N PHE A 43 -13.07 1.72 -21.17
CA PHE A 43 -13.65 0.40 -21.06
C PHE A 43 -14.45 0.35 -19.76
N GLY A 44 -15.77 0.34 -19.91
CA GLY A 44 -16.67 0.12 -18.78
C GLY A 44 -16.88 1.34 -17.89
N THR A 45 -18.13 1.63 -17.68
CA THR A 45 -18.62 2.54 -16.66
C THR A 45 -18.87 1.75 -15.38
N ASP A 46 -19.24 2.46 -14.29
CA ASP A 46 -19.82 1.92 -13.07
C ASP A 46 -20.80 0.76 -13.33
N ARG A 47 -21.72 0.90 -14.31
CA ARG A 47 -22.68 -0.15 -14.71
C ARG A 47 -21.98 -1.40 -15.23
N THR A 48 -20.97 -1.25 -16.08
CA THR A 48 -20.26 -2.41 -16.67
C THR A 48 -19.58 -3.24 -15.59
N PHE A 49 -18.89 -2.62 -14.65
CA PHE A 49 -18.26 -3.32 -13.53
C PHE A 49 -19.29 -3.99 -12.62
N THR A 50 -20.43 -3.33 -12.37
CA THR A 50 -21.54 -3.93 -11.62
C THR A 50 -22.07 -5.18 -12.33
N PHE A 51 -22.31 -5.10 -13.65
CA PHE A 51 -22.77 -6.27 -14.41
C PHE A 51 -21.73 -7.38 -14.53
N ILE A 52 -20.43 -7.07 -14.55
CA ILE A 52 -19.36 -8.09 -14.50
C ILE A 52 -19.44 -8.86 -13.17
N GLY A 53 -19.61 -8.17 -12.03
CA GLY A 53 -19.76 -8.83 -10.74
C GLY A 53 -21.03 -9.67 -10.65
N ILE A 54 -22.18 -9.14 -11.11
CA ILE A 54 -23.45 -9.87 -11.15
C ILE A 54 -23.34 -11.11 -12.06
N LEU A 55 -22.72 -10.98 -13.24
CA LEU A 55 -22.48 -12.11 -14.15
C LEU A 55 -21.65 -13.19 -13.46
N GLY A 56 -20.56 -12.80 -12.80
CA GLY A 56 -19.73 -13.71 -12.01
C GLY A 56 -20.54 -14.45 -10.96
N TYR A 57 -21.42 -13.74 -10.25
CA TYR A 57 -22.29 -14.33 -9.23
C TYR A 57 -23.30 -15.33 -9.83
N LEU A 58 -23.98 -14.96 -10.90
CA LEU A 58 -24.96 -15.84 -11.57
C LEU A 58 -24.32 -17.12 -12.07
N LEU A 59 -23.17 -17.02 -12.75
CA LEU A 59 -22.48 -18.19 -13.29
C LEU A 59 -21.87 -19.06 -12.18
N TYR A 60 -21.50 -18.46 -11.04
CA TYR A 60 -21.02 -19.19 -9.86
C TYR A 60 -22.11 -20.01 -9.20
N ILE A 61 -23.35 -19.46 -9.05
CA ILE A 61 -24.48 -20.17 -8.41
C ILE A 61 -25.06 -21.25 -9.33
N LEU A 62 -25.08 -21.02 -10.65
CA LEU A 62 -25.69 -21.98 -11.59
C LEU A 62 -24.96 -23.32 -11.68
N ASP A 63 -23.66 -23.35 -11.36
CA ASP A 63 -22.87 -24.59 -11.36
C ASP A 63 -21.92 -24.60 -10.14
N PRO A 64 -22.45 -24.87 -8.93
CA PRO A 64 -21.71 -24.74 -7.68
C PRO A 64 -20.75 -25.94 -7.40
N VAL A 65 -20.80 -27.00 -8.20
CA VAL A 65 -19.99 -28.20 -8.00
C VAL A 65 -18.75 -28.19 -8.88
N ASP A 66 -18.94 -28.03 -10.17
CA ASP A 66 -17.86 -28.12 -11.15
C ASP A 66 -17.29 -26.76 -11.56
N TYR A 67 -18.02 -25.66 -11.30
CA TYR A 67 -17.66 -24.28 -11.68
C TYR A 67 -17.37 -24.08 -13.19
N ARG A 68 -17.86 -24.99 -14.05
CA ARG A 68 -17.59 -24.96 -15.50
C ARG A 68 -18.17 -23.70 -16.14
N LEU A 69 -19.39 -23.32 -15.74
CA LEU A 69 -20.04 -22.10 -16.22
C LEU A 69 -19.28 -20.86 -15.78
N PHE A 70 -18.82 -20.82 -14.54
CA PHE A 70 -18.00 -19.72 -14.02
C PHE A 70 -16.66 -19.63 -14.78
N MET A 71 -15.96 -20.74 -14.96
CA MET A 71 -14.70 -20.77 -15.71
C MET A 71 -14.90 -20.38 -17.19
N GLY A 72 -15.94 -20.92 -17.83
CA GLY A 72 -16.30 -20.59 -19.21
C GLY A 72 -16.65 -19.11 -19.39
N GLY A 73 -17.48 -18.56 -18.50
CA GLY A 73 -17.83 -17.13 -18.50
C GLY A 73 -16.61 -16.24 -18.28
N GLY A 74 -15.73 -16.62 -17.37
CA GLY A 74 -14.46 -15.93 -17.14
C GLY A 74 -13.54 -15.94 -18.37
N ALA A 75 -13.47 -17.06 -19.07
CA ALA A 75 -12.71 -17.17 -20.32
C ALA A 75 -13.28 -16.26 -21.43
N VAL A 76 -14.61 -16.26 -21.62
CA VAL A 76 -15.28 -15.37 -22.58
C VAL A 76 -15.05 -13.91 -22.21
N LEU A 77 -15.20 -13.54 -20.95
CA LEU A 77 -14.91 -12.19 -20.47
C LEU A 77 -13.45 -11.82 -20.73
N GLY A 78 -12.50 -12.72 -20.47
CA GLY A 78 -11.09 -12.50 -20.75
C GLY A 78 -10.79 -12.23 -22.21
N VAL A 79 -11.42 -12.98 -23.13
CA VAL A 79 -11.32 -12.76 -24.59
C VAL A 79 -11.88 -11.39 -24.97
N LEU A 80 -13.07 -11.03 -24.47
CA LEU A 80 -13.67 -9.72 -24.77
C LEU A 80 -12.79 -8.56 -24.25
N LEU A 81 -12.19 -8.72 -23.07
CA LEU A 81 -11.26 -7.75 -22.50
C LEU A 81 -9.97 -7.65 -23.34
N ALA A 82 -9.43 -8.77 -23.79
CA ALA A 82 -8.24 -8.82 -24.66
C ALA A 82 -8.50 -8.15 -26.03
N LEU A 83 -9.64 -8.43 -26.65
CA LEU A 83 -10.05 -7.77 -27.90
C LEU A 83 -10.19 -6.25 -27.71
N ASN A 84 -10.85 -5.84 -26.65
CA ASN A 84 -10.98 -4.40 -26.31
C ASN A 84 -9.62 -3.74 -26.10
N TYR A 85 -8.70 -4.42 -25.43
CA TYR A 85 -7.34 -3.93 -25.22
C TYR A 85 -6.59 -3.77 -26.55
N TYR A 86 -6.69 -4.77 -27.44
CA TYR A 86 -6.05 -4.73 -28.74
C TYR A 86 -6.55 -3.55 -29.58
N VAL A 87 -7.87 -3.34 -29.64
CA VAL A 87 -8.48 -2.22 -30.37
C VAL A 87 -8.01 -0.87 -29.79
N LYS A 88 -7.99 -0.74 -28.47
CA LYS A 88 -7.51 0.48 -27.81
C LYS A 88 -6.03 0.76 -28.06
N GLN A 89 -5.20 -0.27 -28.03
CA GLN A 89 -3.77 -0.15 -28.32
C GLN A 89 -3.55 0.30 -29.78
N ALA A 90 -4.29 -0.29 -30.72
CA ALA A 90 -4.15 0.00 -32.15
C ALA A 90 -4.64 1.41 -32.51
N GLN A 91 -5.74 1.89 -31.91
CA GLN A 91 -6.37 3.16 -32.28
C GLN A 91 -5.87 4.35 -31.45
N PHE A 92 -5.60 4.15 -30.16
CA PHE A 92 -5.36 5.25 -29.21
C PHE A 92 -3.98 5.21 -28.57
N HIS A 93 -3.15 4.23 -28.86
CA HIS A 93 -1.80 4.05 -28.26
C HIS A 93 -1.83 4.09 -26.72
N VAL A 94 -2.95 3.69 -26.10
CA VAL A 94 -3.12 3.66 -24.65
C VAL A 94 -2.73 2.29 -24.11
N PHE A 95 -1.64 2.27 -23.34
CA PHE A 95 -1.13 1.07 -22.70
C PHE A 95 -1.58 1.04 -21.23
N GLY A 96 -2.49 0.14 -20.89
CA GLY A 96 -2.93 0.01 -19.50
C GLY A 96 -3.70 -1.28 -19.23
N VAL A 97 -3.03 -2.28 -18.66
CA VAL A 97 -3.63 -3.59 -18.34
C VAL A 97 -4.41 -3.56 -17.02
N THR A 98 -4.18 -2.56 -16.17
CA THR A 98 -4.76 -2.48 -14.81
C THR A 98 -6.28 -2.58 -14.82
N THR A 99 -6.98 -1.90 -15.75
CA THR A 99 -8.45 -1.95 -15.84
C THR A 99 -8.96 -3.34 -16.16
N ILE A 100 -8.22 -4.10 -16.98
CA ILE A 100 -8.54 -5.49 -17.33
C ILE A 100 -8.41 -6.37 -16.08
N VAL A 101 -7.29 -6.22 -15.35
CA VAL A 101 -7.07 -6.97 -14.12
C VAL A 101 -8.16 -6.67 -13.09
N ILE A 102 -8.53 -5.40 -12.91
CA ILE A 102 -9.62 -5.00 -12.01
C ILE A 102 -10.96 -5.60 -12.45
N ALA A 103 -11.25 -5.66 -13.76
CA ALA A 103 -12.47 -6.29 -14.27
C ALA A 103 -12.50 -7.80 -13.95
N LEU A 104 -11.37 -8.50 -14.10
CA LEU A 104 -11.26 -9.91 -13.73
C LEU A 104 -11.38 -10.11 -12.22
N ILE A 105 -10.78 -9.25 -11.40
CA ILE A 105 -10.97 -9.29 -9.94
C ILE A 105 -12.44 -9.07 -9.60
N THR A 106 -13.12 -8.11 -10.25
CA THR A 106 -14.55 -7.84 -10.04
C THR A 106 -15.40 -9.05 -10.38
N TYR A 107 -15.07 -9.78 -11.45
CA TYR A 107 -15.73 -11.04 -11.80
C TYR A 107 -15.56 -12.10 -10.69
N CYS A 108 -14.37 -12.17 -10.08
CA CYS A 108 -14.02 -13.11 -9.01
C CYS A 108 -14.56 -12.72 -7.64
N ILE A 109 -15.21 -11.56 -7.46
CA ILE A 109 -15.77 -11.15 -6.16
C ILE A 109 -16.80 -12.16 -5.66
N ALA A 110 -17.61 -12.74 -6.54
CA ALA A 110 -18.67 -13.68 -6.17
C ALA A 110 -18.14 -14.91 -5.38
N PRO A 111 -17.23 -15.73 -5.90
CA PRO A 111 -16.68 -16.84 -5.13
C PRO A 111 -15.93 -16.38 -3.89
N ILE A 112 -15.26 -15.22 -3.92
CA ILE A 112 -14.53 -14.68 -2.76
C ILE A 112 -15.51 -14.35 -1.62
N VAL A 113 -16.63 -13.69 -1.91
CA VAL A 113 -17.65 -13.35 -0.88
C VAL A 113 -18.35 -14.61 -0.37
N ALA A 114 -18.59 -15.61 -1.23
CA ALA A 114 -19.28 -16.83 -0.86
C ALA A 114 -18.43 -17.80 -0.02
N THR A 115 -17.10 -17.85 -0.25
CA THR A 115 -16.24 -18.88 0.34
C THR A 115 -15.28 -18.36 1.41
N GLN A 116 -14.99 -17.05 1.42
CA GLN A 116 -13.97 -16.50 2.30
C GLN A 116 -14.59 -15.70 3.46
N PRO A 117 -13.88 -15.61 4.61
CA PRO A 117 -14.37 -14.85 5.75
C PRO A 117 -14.46 -13.36 5.42
N SER A 118 -15.35 -12.64 6.12
CA SER A 118 -15.69 -11.24 5.84
C SER A 118 -14.49 -10.29 5.83
N TRP A 119 -13.50 -10.50 6.70
CA TRP A 119 -12.30 -9.68 6.72
C TRP A 119 -11.48 -9.80 5.42
N PHE A 120 -11.48 -10.99 4.79
CA PHE A 120 -10.69 -11.24 3.58
C PHE A 120 -11.25 -10.51 2.37
N TYR A 121 -12.56 -10.64 2.08
CA TYR A 121 -13.14 -9.94 0.93
C TYR A 121 -13.16 -8.42 1.13
N VAL A 122 -13.36 -7.93 2.36
CA VAL A 122 -13.21 -6.50 2.65
C VAL A 122 -11.77 -6.04 2.38
N MET A 123 -10.77 -6.81 2.81
CA MET A 123 -9.37 -6.51 2.53
C MET A 123 -9.09 -6.42 1.02
N VAL A 124 -9.59 -7.37 0.23
CA VAL A 124 -9.43 -7.36 -1.24
C VAL A 124 -10.05 -6.11 -1.85
N ILE A 125 -11.30 -5.79 -1.48
CA ILE A 125 -12.02 -4.62 -2.02
C ILE A 125 -11.31 -3.31 -1.64
N VAL A 126 -10.95 -3.16 -0.36
CA VAL A 126 -10.21 -1.98 0.13
C VAL A 126 -8.88 -1.82 -0.62
N THR A 127 -8.16 -2.92 -0.83
CA THR A 127 -6.90 -2.91 -1.58
C THR A 127 -7.12 -2.43 -3.02
N VAL A 128 -8.11 -2.97 -3.73
CA VAL A 128 -8.43 -2.55 -5.11
C VAL A 128 -8.78 -1.07 -5.16
N LEU A 129 -9.64 -0.60 -4.25
CA LEU A 129 -10.04 0.82 -4.18
C LEU A 129 -8.85 1.73 -3.88
N LEU A 130 -8.03 1.38 -2.89
CA LEU A 130 -6.84 2.17 -2.52
C LEU A 130 -5.84 2.26 -3.68
N PHE A 131 -5.47 1.15 -4.29
CA PHE A 131 -4.51 1.17 -5.41
C PHE A 131 -5.07 1.87 -6.65
N THR A 132 -6.39 1.84 -6.84
CA THR A 132 -7.05 2.58 -7.90
C THR A 132 -6.97 4.08 -7.64
N GLU A 133 -7.35 4.56 -6.44
CA GLU A 133 -7.33 5.98 -6.08
C GLU A 133 -5.91 6.54 -5.95
N LEU A 134 -4.97 5.77 -5.42
CA LEU A 134 -3.58 6.19 -5.19
C LEU A 134 -2.71 6.14 -6.45
N LYS A 135 -3.24 5.70 -7.61
CA LYS A 135 -2.47 5.60 -8.86
C LYS A 135 -1.68 6.87 -9.18
N HIS A 136 -2.31 8.04 -9.06
CA HIS A 136 -1.68 9.33 -9.34
C HIS A 136 -0.58 9.62 -8.33
N THR A 137 -0.84 9.39 -7.04
CA THR A 137 0.14 9.58 -5.96
C THR A 137 1.36 8.68 -6.15
N PHE A 138 1.16 7.42 -6.53
CA PHE A 138 2.26 6.51 -6.82
C PHE A 138 3.07 6.93 -8.06
N THR A 139 2.40 7.43 -9.10
CA THR A 139 3.10 7.94 -10.28
C THR A 139 3.94 9.17 -9.95
N GLU A 140 3.39 10.12 -9.19
CA GLU A 140 4.14 11.27 -8.71
C GLU A 140 5.30 10.88 -7.79
N LEU A 141 5.08 9.95 -6.88
CA LEU A 141 6.12 9.44 -5.99
C LEU A 141 7.26 8.81 -6.80
N ALA A 142 6.93 7.95 -7.76
CA ALA A 142 7.91 7.31 -8.62
C ALA A 142 8.73 8.32 -9.45
N GLN A 143 8.08 9.39 -9.97
CA GLN A 143 8.77 10.46 -10.69
C GLN A 143 9.66 11.33 -9.79
N ARG A 144 9.30 11.48 -8.53
CA ARG A 144 10.07 12.26 -7.54
C ARG A 144 11.22 11.47 -6.91
N MET A 145 11.14 10.14 -6.89
CA MET A 145 12.19 9.27 -6.34
C MET A 145 13.42 9.29 -7.26
N LYS A 146 14.58 9.53 -6.65
CA LYS A 146 15.85 9.40 -7.35
C LYS A 146 16.26 7.93 -7.48
N ASN A 147 16.99 7.58 -8.53
CA ASN A 147 17.51 6.23 -8.73
C ASN A 147 18.31 5.71 -7.51
N ASP A 148 19.09 6.57 -6.87
CA ASP A 148 19.88 6.21 -5.68
C ASP A 148 18.99 5.78 -4.49
N GLU A 149 17.76 6.28 -4.39
CA GLU A 149 16.82 5.91 -3.33
C GLU A 149 16.20 4.55 -3.57
N MET A 150 15.89 4.22 -4.83
CA MET A 150 15.43 2.88 -5.20
C MET A 150 16.51 1.83 -4.97
N ILE A 151 17.77 2.17 -5.30
CA ILE A 151 18.92 1.30 -5.04
C ILE A 151 19.10 1.11 -3.52
N THR A 152 18.95 2.17 -2.73
CA THR A 152 19.06 2.10 -1.27
C THR A 152 17.95 1.24 -0.67
N LEU A 153 16.72 1.39 -1.16
CA LEU A 153 15.59 0.53 -0.76
C LEU A 153 15.87 -0.94 -1.11
N ALA A 154 16.32 -1.22 -2.33
CA ALA A 154 16.64 -2.57 -2.76
C ALA A 154 17.77 -3.21 -1.91
N LYS A 155 18.81 -2.45 -1.59
CA LYS A 155 19.88 -2.89 -0.67
C LYS A 155 19.33 -3.18 0.72
N PHE A 156 18.48 -2.30 1.26
CA PHE A 156 17.83 -2.50 2.55
C PHE A 156 16.97 -3.78 2.56
N LEU A 157 16.15 -3.99 1.53
CA LEU A 157 15.33 -5.20 1.39
C LEU A 157 16.18 -6.47 1.26
N ALA A 158 17.30 -6.41 0.55
CA ALA A 158 18.24 -7.53 0.45
C ALA A 158 18.86 -7.87 1.82
N ILE A 159 19.29 -6.86 2.57
CA ILE A 159 19.90 -7.03 3.90
C ILE A 159 18.86 -7.56 4.90
N SER A 160 17.64 -7.06 4.87
CA SER A 160 16.58 -7.48 5.79
C SER A 160 15.87 -8.76 5.39
N GLY A 161 15.61 -8.96 4.10
CA GLY A 161 14.81 -10.09 3.61
C GLY A 161 15.61 -11.33 3.25
N ILE A 162 16.89 -11.20 2.89
CA ILE A 162 17.73 -12.32 2.49
C ILE A 162 18.71 -12.69 3.61
N ILE A 163 19.46 -11.73 4.12
CA ILE A 163 20.53 -12.02 5.09
C ILE A 163 19.94 -12.37 6.46
N LEU A 164 18.95 -11.62 6.94
CA LEU A 164 18.38 -11.83 8.27
C LEU A 164 17.87 -13.27 8.50
N PRO A 165 17.05 -13.88 7.61
CA PRO A 165 16.57 -15.24 7.83
C PRO A 165 17.64 -16.33 7.67
N MET A 166 18.82 -15.99 7.12
CA MET A 166 19.93 -16.94 6.97
C MET A 166 20.84 -16.98 8.20
N LEU A 167 20.69 -16.03 9.13
CA LEU A 167 21.56 -15.95 10.31
C LEU A 167 21.10 -16.93 11.39
N PRO A 168 22.05 -17.64 12.04
CA PRO A 168 21.72 -18.55 13.13
C PRO A 168 21.24 -17.78 14.35
N ASN A 169 20.26 -18.36 15.05
CA ASN A 169 19.71 -17.80 16.29
C ASN A 169 20.29 -18.52 17.54
N GLU A 170 21.53 -18.94 17.45
CA GLU A 170 22.28 -19.57 18.55
C GLU A 170 23.18 -18.55 19.22
N ASN A 171 23.37 -18.67 20.53
CA ASN A 171 24.23 -17.76 21.27
C ASN A 171 25.71 -17.89 20.84
N LEU A 172 26.34 -16.78 20.51
CA LEU A 172 27.76 -16.72 20.15
C LEU A 172 28.68 -17.01 21.33
N ILE A 173 28.25 -16.68 22.54
CA ILE A 173 29.02 -16.80 23.78
C ILE A 173 28.13 -17.51 24.80
N PRO A 174 28.63 -18.57 25.47
CA PRO A 174 27.92 -19.16 26.61
C PRO A 174 27.67 -18.06 27.66
N ASP A 175 26.50 -18.08 28.29
CA ASP A 175 26.05 -17.14 29.32
C ASP A 175 25.72 -15.70 28.85
N VAL A 176 25.81 -15.39 27.56
CA VAL A 176 25.40 -14.11 27.00
C VAL A 176 24.35 -14.35 25.92
N ASN A 177 23.16 -13.77 26.08
CA ASN A 177 22.09 -13.79 25.08
C ASN A 177 22.42 -12.89 23.88
N LEU A 178 23.48 -13.24 23.15
CA LEU A 178 23.94 -12.49 21.98
C LEU A 178 23.97 -13.44 20.77
N THR A 179 22.98 -13.30 19.91
CA THR A 179 22.87 -14.12 18.68
C THR A 179 23.20 -13.27 17.45
N PRO A 180 23.78 -13.86 16.39
CA PRO A 180 23.98 -13.17 15.10
C PRO A 180 22.68 -12.59 14.54
N TYR A 181 21.58 -13.34 14.67
CA TYR A 181 20.25 -12.92 14.28
C TYR A 181 19.80 -11.66 15.05
N GLY A 182 19.95 -11.65 16.39
CA GLY A 182 19.55 -10.49 17.22
C GLY A 182 20.33 -9.23 16.89
N ILE A 183 21.68 -9.32 16.74
CA ILE A 183 22.52 -8.19 16.36
C ILE A 183 22.07 -7.64 14.99
N TRP A 184 21.83 -8.54 14.03
CA TRP A 184 21.43 -8.14 12.69
C TRP A 184 20.02 -7.56 12.65
N LEU A 185 19.08 -8.15 13.42
CA LEU A 185 17.73 -7.64 13.58
C LEU A 185 17.74 -6.20 14.12
N ALA A 186 18.51 -5.94 15.18
CA ALA A 186 18.67 -4.59 15.72
C ALA A 186 19.19 -3.61 14.65
N THR A 187 20.17 -4.04 13.83
CA THR A 187 20.70 -3.24 12.73
C THR A 187 19.63 -2.96 11.67
N VAL A 188 18.83 -3.95 11.30
CA VAL A 188 17.72 -3.82 10.34
C VAL A 188 16.66 -2.87 10.86
N VAL A 189 16.25 -3.01 12.13
CA VAL A 189 15.25 -2.14 12.76
C VAL A 189 15.72 -0.68 12.77
N VAL A 190 16.95 -0.42 13.22
CA VAL A 190 17.50 0.94 13.25
C VAL A 190 17.62 1.54 11.86
N SER A 191 18.10 0.76 10.90
CA SER A 191 18.24 1.19 9.50
C SER A 191 16.88 1.45 8.85
N GLY A 192 15.88 0.60 9.15
CA GLY A 192 14.50 0.77 8.68
C GLY A 192 13.84 2.04 9.20
N ILE A 193 13.97 2.30 10.51
CA ILE A 193 13.46 3.54 11.13
C ILE A 193 14.15 4.75 10.51
N SER A 194 15.48 4.69 10.33
CA SER A 194 16.24 5.77 9.73
C SER A 194 15.81 6.03 8.28
N TYR A 195 15.67 4.98 7.49
CA TYR A 195 15.24 5.09 6.09
C TYR A 195 13.81 5.63 5.96
N LEU A 196 12.88 5.11 6.77
CA LEU A 196 11.51 5.60 6.80
C LEU A 196 11.44 7.08 7.19
N SER A 197 12.18 7.48 8.22
CA SER A 197 12.26 8.88 8.66
C SER A 197 12.85 9.80 7.59
N TYR A 198 13.85 9.32 6.83
CA TYR A 198 14.38 10.04 5.67
C TYR A 198 13.32 10.27 4.60
N LEU A 199 12.56 9.22 4.24
CA LEU A 199 11.48 9.32 3.25
C LEU A 199 10.37 10.27 3.73
N LEU A 200 9.94 10.15 4.99
CA LEU A 200 8.93 11.03 5.57
C LEU A 200 9.37 12.50 5.53
N LYS A 201 10.61 12.79 5.93
CA LYS A 201 11.15 14.16 5.87
C LYS A 201 11.21 14.70 4.45
N ARG A 202 11.55 13.84 3.49
CA ARG A 202 11.73 14.26 2.11
C ARG A 202 10.43 14.43 1.34
N TYR A 203 9.46 13.54 1.53
CA TYR A 203 8.25 13.47 0.70
C TYR A 203 7.00 14.02 1.39
N VAL A 204 6.90 13.86 2.72
CA VAL A 204 5.72 14.24 3.49
C VAL A 204 5.94 15.57 4.21
N PHE A 205 7.08 15.70 4.91
CA PHE A 205 7.38 16.85 5.77
C PHE A 205 8.41 17.79 5.14
N ARG A 206 8.30 18.04 3.84
CA ARG A 206 9.28 18.86 3.10
C ARG A 206 9.36 20.30 3.60
N GLU A 207 8.21 20.89 3.97
CA GLU A 207 8.06 22.28 4.45
C GLU A 207 7.59 22.30 5.91
N SER A 208 7.92 21.27 6.67
CA SER A 208 7.53 21.16 8.07
C SER A 208 8.26 22.22 8.92
N GLY A 209 7.56 22.70 9.96
CA GLY A 209 8.12 23.59 10.95
C GLY A 209 9.34 23.01 11.66
N ILE A 210 10.03 23.87 12.41
CA ILE A 210 11.31 23.56 13.09
C ILE A 210 11.15 22.36 14.02
N LEU A 211 10.04 22.27 14.78
CA LEU A 211 9.77 21.18 15.74
C LEU A 211 9.61 19.83 15.05
N VAL A 212 8.80 19.76 13.98
CA VAL A 212 8.59 18.53 13.19
C VAL A 212 9.90 18.08 12.54
N SER A 213 10.71 19.03 12.08
CA SER A 213 12.06 18.75 11.56
C SER A 213 12.96 18.15 12.63
N GLY A 214 12.81 18.56 13.89
CA GLY A 214 13.52 17.99 15.05
C GLY A 214 13.14 16.52 15.29
N ILE A 215 11.83 16.23 15.33
CA ILE A 215 11.31 14.87 15.56
C ILE A 215 11.73 13.92 14.44
N VAL A 216 11.33 14.22 13.21
CA VAL A 216 11.56 13.34 12.06
C VAL A 216 13.05 13.22 11.73
N GLY A 217 13.77 14.33 11.83
CA GLY A 217 15.22 14.34 11.67
C GLY A 217 15.95 13.58 12.77
N GLY A 218 15.47 13.69 14.03
CA GLY A 218 16.01 12.96 15.17
C GLY A 218 15.85 11.45 15.06
N LEU A 219 14.74 10.96 14.52
CA LEU A 219 14.52 9.55 14.20
C LEU A 219 15.50 9.04 13.12
N TYR A 220 15.85 9.89 12.14
CA TYR A 220 16.86 9.56 11.14
C TYR A 220 18.28 9.56 11.71
N SER A 221 18.69 10.70 12.26
CA SER A 221 19.99 10.89 12.91
C SER A 221 19.92 12.08 13.85
N SER A 222 19.85 11.83 15.16
CA SER A 222 19.80 12.88 16.19
C SER A 222 21.03 13.81 16.13
N THR A 223 22.23 13.25 15.99
CA THR A 223 23.47 14.02 15.93
C THR A 223 23.53 14.95 14.70
N ALA A 224 23.17 14.42 13.52
CA ALA A 224 23.14 15.22 12.30
C ALA A 224 22.06 16.31 12.37
N THR A 225 20.89 15.99 12.92
CA THR A 225 19.77 16.92 13.07
C THR A 225 20.12 18.06 14.01
N ILE A 226 20.71 17.76 15.18
CA ILE A 226 21.16 18.77 16.13
C ILE A 226 22.19 19.70 15.48
N SER A 227 23.18 19.14 14.76
CA SER A 227 24.18 19.93 14.07
C SER A 227 23.58 20.90 13.03
N VAL A 228 22.59 20.42 12.27
CA VAL A 228 21.89 21.25 11.26
C VAL A 228 21.03 22.32 11.95
N LEU A 229 20.25 21.96 12.98
CA LEU A 229 19.41 22.91 13.71
C LEU A 229 20.25 23.97 14.44
N ALA A 230 21.38 23.59 15.06
CA ALA A 230 22.31 24.52 15.70
C ALA A 230 22.96 25.51 14.70
N ARG A 231 23.24 25.07 13.47
CA ARG A 231 23.71 26.01 12.41
C ARG A 231 22.61 26.96 11.95
N LYS A 232 21.37 26.47 11.84
CA LYS A 232 20.23 27.31 11.43
C LYS A 232 19.87 28.32 12.52
N SER A 233 19.89 27.93 13.80
CA SER A 233 19.56 28.79 14.94
C SER A 233 20.51 30.01 15.04
N ARG A 234 21.77 29.88 14.61
CA ARG A 234 22.71 31.03 14.57
C ARG A 234 22.30 32.14 13.59
N LYS A 235 21.48 31.81 12.60
CA LYS A 235 20.99 32.76 11.58
C LYS A 235 19.52 33.16 11.80
N ALA A 236 18.88 32.57 12.80
CA ALA A 236 17.49 32.79 13.15
C ALA A 236 17.33 34.05 14.03
N SER A 237 16.12 34.58 14.09
CA SER A 237 15.77 35.66 14.99
C SER A 237 15.80 35.22 16.46
N PRO A 238 16.07 36.11 17.42
CA PRO A 238 16.03 35.77 18.85
C PRO A 238 14.69 35.18 19.31
N GLN A 239 13.60 35.50 18.62
CA GLN A 239 12.24 35.01 18.90
C GLN A 239 12.07 33.54 18.51
N GLU A 240 12.79 33.06 17.52
CA GLU A 240 12.77 31.65 17.06
C GLU A 240 13.73 30.75 17.84
N ALA A 241 14.65 31.31 18.59
CA ALA A 241 15.68 30.56 19.32
C ALA A 241 15.09 29.46 20.25
N PRO A 242 14.02 29.71 21.03
CA PRO A 242 13.40 28.67 21.87
C PRO A 242 12.86 27.50 21.06
N GLU A 243 12.31 27.74 19.85
CA GLU A 243 11.79 26.71 18.99
C GLU A 243 12.90 25.78 18.46
N TYR A 244 14.07 26.36 18.10
CA TYR A 244 15.25 25.57 17.74
C TYR A 244 15.77 24.70 18.88
N VAL A 245 15.79 25.26 20.14
CA VAL A 245 16.19 24.50 21.31
C VAL A 245 15.22 23.34 21.56
N ALA A 246 13.92 23.59 21.52
CA ALA A 246 12.90 22.56 21.66
C ALA A 246 13.04 21.46 20.60
N ALA A 247 13.29 21.84 19.34
CA ALA A 247 13.51 20.88 18.26
C ALA A 247 14.78 20.02 18.44
N MET A 248 15.85 20.60 18.98
CA MET A 248 17.07 19.85 19.31
C MET A 248 16.84 18.87 20.47
N LEU A 249 16.11 19.28 21.52
CA LEU A 249 15.72 18.40 22.62
C LEU A 249 14.83 17.24 22.13
N LEU A 250 13.87 17.51 21.25
CA LEU A 250 13.04 16.48 20.62
C LEU A 250 13.90 15.51 19.80
N ALA A 251 14.90 16.01 19.06
CA ALA A 251 15.80 15.16 18.31
C ALA A 251 16.63 14.21 19.20
N VAL A 252 17.03 14.66 20.40
CA VAL A 252 17.68 13.80 21.41
C VAL A 252 16.70 12.77 21.97
N SER A 253 15.47 13.19 22.29
CA SER A 253 14.43 12.30 22.83
C SER A 253 14.11 11.15 21.86
N MET A 254 14.15 11.39 20.55
CA MET A 254 13.94 10.36 19.53
C MET A 254 15.04 9.28 19.54
N MET A 255 16.23 9.58 20.03
CA MET A 255 17.29 8.57 20.22
C MET A 255 16.90 7.53 21.28
N PHE A 256 16.32 7.99 22.39
CA PHE A 256 15.85 7.08 23.46
C PHE A 256 14.69 6.20 22.99
N LEU A 257 13.76 6.77 22.21
CA LEU A 257 12.67 6.01 21.61
C LEU A 257 13.20 4.90 20.71
N ARG A 258 14.23 5.20 19.90
CA ARG A 258 14.87 4.22 19.01
C ARG A 258 15.59 3.12 19.80
N LEU A 259 16.27 3.46 20.88
CA LEU A 259 16.89 2.48 21.79
C LEU A 259 15.86 1.58 22.47
N SER A 260 14.72 2.14 22.91
CA SER A 260 13.62 1.39 23.49
C SER A 260 13.04 0.35 22.53
N LEU A 261 12.90 0.71 21.23
CA LEU A 261 12.41 -0.22 20.21
C LEU A 261 13.38 -1.39 19.96
N ILE A 262 14.69 -1.19 20.12
CA ILE A 262 15.68 -2.26 20.03
C ILE A 262 15.49 -3.25 21.17
N HIS A 263 15.31 -2.76 22.40
CA HIS A 263 15.08 -3.62 23.59
C HIS A 263 13.76 -4.40 23.54
N ILE A 264 12.75 -3.90 22.84
CA ILE A 264 11.47 -4.62 22.67
C ILE A 264 11.61 -5.75 21.64
N SER A 265 12.59 -5.64 20.73
CA SER A 265 12.83 -6.63 19.68
C SER A 265 13.76 -7.78 20.10
N GLU A 266 14.40 -7.68 21.29
CA GLU A 266 15.15 -8.74 21.96
C GLU A 266 14.25 -9.57 22.89
#